data_5a58c2586886e0df3135c2095721a8f9
#
_entry.id   5a58c2586886e0df3135c2095721a8f9
#
_cell.length_a   1.000
_cell.length_b   1.000
_cell.length_c   1.000
_cell.angle_alpha   90.00
_cell.angle_beta   90.00
_cell.angle_gamma   90.00
#
_symmetry.space_group_name_H-M   'P 1'
#
loop_
_entity.id
_entity.type
_entity.pdbx_description
1 polymer ?
#
loop_
_entity_poly.entity_id
_entity_poly.type
_entity_poly.pdbx_seq_one_letter_code
_entity_poly.pdbx_strand_id
1 'polypeptide(L)'
;MTALASFVDLPLEEKKARGLLFTPAEIAQQPETWQTTFNIFEQRQAEIARFLDTAGVRNQLEHRPTVILIGAGTSDYVALALESLLRQKWACEVSSVASTDLLPNMDEYILQGRSYLWISFSRSGDSPEGVAVLERALQLHPSVSHLVITCNAKARMAALCEGVSRACVLVLDDSVNDRSLAMTSSFTNMIIMGHCLANAWSVAEYKPLLRQLIHAGSDLLPRAEKLAETLASRGFARICFLGGGSLASVAKESALKVLEMTAGRVKTMSETILGLRHGPMAALDRETLLICFVSGDTRRVQYARDLLREIGEKRVVGECVAVGFGSAEMDFSRECDLYLPIQIDVDDGYRPVLDVILGQLLGLYCSLAHQLKPDSPSAEGVIHRVVQKFRIY
;
A
#
# COMPACT_ATOMS: atom_id res chain seq x y z
N MET A 1 -24.80 13.49 1.28
CA MET A 1 -24.38 12.21 0.66
C MET A 1 -23.18 12.54 -0.19
N THR A 2 -22.05 11.85 -0.05
CA THR A 2 -20.87 12.07 -0.88
C THR A 2 -21.08 11.47 -2.27
N ALA A 3 -20.30 11.87 -3.28
CA ALA A 3 -20.39 11.32 -4.63
C ALA A 3 -20.01 9.83 -4.64
N LEU A 4 -19.02 9.42 -3.81
CA LEU A 4 -18.65 8.01 -3.64
C LEU A 4 -19.84 7.17 -3.15
N ALA A 5 -20.57 7.65 -2.14
CA ALA A 5 -21.79 7.01 -1.69
C ALA A 5 -22.86 6.95 -2.81
N SER A 6 -22.98 8.03 -3.61
CA SER A 6 -23.90 8.03 -4.74
C SER A 6 -23.52 7.02 -5.82
N PHE A 7 -22.22 6.78 -6.06
CA PHE A 7 -21.78 5.73 -6.99
C PHE A 7 -22.09 4.32 -6.46
N VAL A 8 -21.98 4.12 -5.14
CA VAL A 8 -22.33 2.85 -4.50
C VAL A 8 -23.85 2.58 -4.59
N ASP A 9 -24.67 3.62 -4.60
CA ASP A 9 -26.13 3.51 -4.64
C ASP A 9 -26.74 3.51 -6.06
N LEU A 10 -25.91 3.66 -7.12
CA LEU A 10 -26.39 3.64 -8.51
C LEU A 10 -27.09 2.31 -8.86
N PRO A 11 -28.05 2.31 -9.78
CA PRO A 11 -28.62 1.08 -10.34
C PRO A 11 -27.54 0.19 -10.96
N LEU A 12 -27.71 -1.14 -10.84
CA LEU A 12 -26.71 -2.13 -11.28
C LEU A 12 -26.28 -1.92 -12.74
N GLU A 13 -27.22 -1.67 -13.63
CA GLU A 13 -26.94 -1.48 -15.07
C GLU A 13 -26.13 -0.19 -15.33
N GLU A 14 -26.38 0.86 -14.56
CA GLU A 14 -25.59 2.08 -14.65
C GLU A 14 -24.18 1.87 -14.11
N LYS A 15 -24.01 1.18 -12.99
CA LYS A 15 -22.68 0.78 -12.48
C LYS A 15 -21.88 0.01 -13.52
N LYS A 16 -22.50 -0.99 -14.17
CA LYS A 16 -21.84 -1.77 -15.24
C LYS A 16 -21.46 -0.90 -16.42
N ALA A 17 -22.37 -0.04 -16.87
CA ALA A 17 -22.12 0.82 -18.03
C ALA A 17 -20.93 1.76 -17.77
N ARG A 18 -20.81 2.29 -16.54
CA ARG A 18 -19.78 3.25 -16.14
C ARG A 18 -18.52 2.60 -15.57
N GLY A 19 -18.48 1.26 -15.34
CA GLY A 19 -17.37 0.55 -14.71
C GLY A 19 -17.18 0.94 -13.26
N LEU A 20 -18.27 1.09 -12.51
CA LEU A 20 -18.35 1.49 -11.11
C LEU A 20 -18.92 0.37 -10.21
N LEU A 21 -18.84 -0.88 -10.67
CA LEU A 21 -19.46 -2.00 -9.98
C LEU A 21 -18.73 -2.33 -8.67
N PHE A 22 -17.41 -2.14 -8.66
CA PHE A 22 -16.52 -2.57 -7.58
C PHE A 22 -15.73 -1.42 -6.97
N THR A 23 -14.95 -0.69 -7.75
CA THR A 23 -13.95 0.29 -7.27
C THR A 23 -14.48 1.28 -6.23
N PRO A 24 -15.67 1.93 -6.39
CA PRO A 24 -16.15 2.86 -5.39
C PRO A 24 -16.47 2.19 -4.04
N ALA A 25 -17.08 1.00 -4.07
CA ALA A 25 -17.41 0.25 -2.85
C ALA A 25 -16.15 -0.27 -2.16
N GLU A 26 -15.18 -0.77 -2.93
CA GLU A 26 -13.89 -1.24 -2.43
C GLU A 26 -13.09 -0.12 -1.76
N ILE A 27 -13.14 1.12 -2.26
CA ILE A 27 -12.51 2.26 -1.60
C ILE A 27 -13.28 2.65 -0.33
N ALA A 28 -14.61 2.71 -0.40
CA ALA A 28 -15.44 3.21 0.69
C ALA A 28 -15.42 2.31 1.93
N GLN A 29 -15.33 0.98 1.75
CA GLN A 29 -15.44 0.00 2.83
C GLN A 29 -14.18 -0.08 3.72
N GLN A 30 -13.05 0.50 3.31
CA GLN A 30 -11.73 0.24 3.92
C GLN A 30 -11.72 0.42 5.45
N PRO A 31 -12.20 1.53 6.05
CA PRO A 31 -12.14 1.69 7.51
C PRO A 31 -12.89 0.59 8.27
N GLU A 32 -14.02 0.12 7.72
CA GLU A 32 -14.83 -0.94 8.33
C GLU A 32 -14.11 -2.30 8.22
N THR A 33 -13.55 -2.61 7.08
CA THR A 33 -12.86 -3.89 6.83
C THR A 33 -11.56 -4.03 7.63
N TRP A 34 -10.94 -2.92 8.06
CA TRP A 34 -9.77 -2.98 8.96
C TRP A 34 -10.09 -3.65 10.29
N GLN A 35 -11.30 -3.40 10.84
CA GLN A 35 -11.77 -4.10 12.04
C GLN A 35 -11.95 -5.60 11.78
N THR A 36 -12.49 -5.98 10.62
CA THR A 36 -12.66 -7.39 10.22
C THR A 36 -11.30 -8.10 10.13
N THR A 37 -10.31 -7.47 9.50
CA THR A 37 -8.94 -8.00 9.42
C THR A 37 -8.30 -8.17 10.80
N PHE A 38 -8.49 -7.21 11.69
CA PHE A 38 -8.03 -7.33 13.08
C PHE A 38 -8.71 -8.50 13.81
N ASN A 39 -10.01 -8.70 13.63
CA ASN A 39 -10.73 -9.80 14.27
C ASN A 39 -10.21 -11.17 13.80
N ILE A 40 -9.87 -11.32 12.52
CA ILE A 40 -9.21 -12.52 11.97
C ILE A 40 -7.88 -12.77 12.66
N PHE A 41 -7.06 -11.72 12.82
CA PHE A 41 -5.80 -11.81 13.55
C PHE A 41 -6.02 -12.18 15.02
N GLU A 42 -6.93 -11.51 15.72
CA GLU A 42 -7.20 -11.71 17.16
C GLU A 42 -7.61 -13.16 17.45
N GLN A 43 -8.41 -13.79 16.58
CA GLN A 43 -8.81 -15.20 16.69
C GLN A 43 -7.62 -16.17 16.57
N ARG A 44 -6.60 -15.81 15.81
CA ARG A 44 -5.42 -16.64 15.55
C ARG A 44 -4.14 -16.12 16.23
N GLN A 45 -4.24 -15.10 17.08
CA GLN A 45 -3.10 -14.41 17.67
C GLN A 45 -2.09 -15.35 18.35
N ALA A 46 -2.56 -16.30 19.16
CA ALA A 46 -1.69 -17.25 19.86
C ALA A 46 -0.96 -18.20 18.90
N GLU A 47 -1.58 -18.61 17.80
CA GLU A 47 -0.97 -19.40 16.74
C GLU A 47 0.11 -18.58 16.01
N ILE A 48 -0.23 -17.36 15.61
CA ILE A 48 0.67 -16.45 14.89
C ILE A 48 1.88 -16.11 15.74
N ALA A 49 1.69 -15.74 17.01
CA ALA A 49 2.78 -15.43 17.93
C ALA A 49 3.73 -16.63 18.09
N ARG A 50 3.18 -17.83 18.25
CA ARG A 50 3.96 -19.08 18.35
C ARG A 50 4.74 -19.37 17.06
N PHE A 51 4.14 -19.14 15.89
CA PHE A 51 4.83 -19.28 14.61
C PHE A 51 6.02 -18.30 14.50
N LEU A 52 5.81 -17.03 14.84
CA LEU A 52 6.85 -15.99 14.82
C LEU A 52 7.97 -16.30 15.83
N ASP A 53 7.64 -16.82 17.03
CA ASP A 53 8.62 -17.29 18.02
C ASP A 53 9.44 -18.47 17.47
N THR A 54 8.79 -19.43 16.79
CA THR A 54 9.45 -20.57 16.14
C THR A 54 10.34 -20.12 14.99
N ALA A 55 9.94 -19.09 14.23
CA ALA A 55 10.77 -18.48 13.20
C ALA A 55 11.94 -17.66 13.78
N GLY A 56 12.02 -17.46 15.09
CA GLY A 56 13.14 -16.84 15.78
C GLY A 56 13.05 -15.33 15.94
N VAL A 57 11.89 -14.70 15.66
CA VAL A 57 11.73 -13.24 15.71
C VAL A 57 12.08 -12.66 17.10
N ARG A 58 11.88 -13.42 18.18
CA ARG A 58 12.19 -13.03 19.55
C ARG A 58 13.46 -13.66 20.14
N ASN A 59 14.27 -14.29 19.32
CA ASN A 59 15.57 -14.82 19.75
C ASN A 59 16.52 -13.70 20.22
N GLN A 60 17.68 -14.04 20.75
CA GLN A 60 18.76 -13.09 20.97
C GLN A 60 19.11 -12.40 19.65
N LEU A 61 19.56 -11.14 19.69
CA LEU A 61 19.74 -10.29 18.51
C LEU A 61 20.56 -10.96 17.39
N GLU A 62 21.64 -11.63 17.77
CA GLU A 62 22.54 -12.35 16.85
C GLU A 62 21.91 -13.57 16.17
N HIS A 63 20.81 -14.07 16.71
CA HIS A 63 20.11 -15.27 16.22
C HIS A 63 18.74 -14.95 15.61
N ARG A 64 18.41 -13.66 15.44
CA ARG A 64 17.17 -13.26 14.78
C ARG A 64 17.23 -13.50 13.28
N PRO A 65 16.11 -13.86 12.67
CA PRO A 65 16.08 -14.07 11.22
C PRO A 65 16.23 -12.76 10.46
N THR A 66 16.78 -12.83 9.25
CA THR A 66 16.57 -11.82 8.24
C THR A 66 15.14 -11.99 7.71
N VAL A 67 14.35 -10.92 7.76
CA VAL A 67 12.96 -10.92 7.31
C VAL A 67 12.91 -10.32 5.91
N ILE A 68 12.38 -11.07 4.95
CA ILE A 68 12.13 -10.60 3.59
C ILE A 68 10.63 -10.49 3.38
N LEU A 69 10.17 -9.26 3.09
CA LEU A 69 8.80 -8.96 2.74
C LEU A 69 8.66 -9.02 1.22
N ILE A 70 7.73 -9.83 0.70
CA ILE A 70 7.69 -10.19 -0.72
C ILE A 70 6.32 -9.86 -1.30
N GLY A 71 6.30 -9.20 -2.46
CA GLY A 71 5.09 -8.91 -3.21
C GLY A 71 5.41 -8.57 -4.66
N ALA A 72 4.38 -8.31 -5.47
CA ALA A 72 4.51 -7.76 -6.82
C ALA A 72 3.52 -6.60 -7.01
N GLY A 73 3.95 -5.52 -7.66
CA GLY A 73 3.14 -4.31 -7.86
C GLY A 73 2.64 -3.76 -6.53
N THR A 74 1.33 -3.57 -6.38
CA THR A 74 0.71 -3.11 -5.13
C THR A 74 1.12 -3.95 -3.91
N SER A 75 1.27 -5.26 -4.06
CA SER A 75 1.70 -6.14 -2.95
C SER A 75 3.16 -5.91 -2.54
N ASP A 76 4.04 -5.49 -3.44
CA ASP A 76 5.39 -5.03 -3.11
C ASP A 76 5.34 -3.72 -2.31
N TYR A 77 4.40 -2.82 -2.64
CA TYR A 77 4.23 -1.58 -1.87
C TYR A 77 3.60 -1.80 -0.48
N VAL A 78 2.84 -2.89 -0.26
CA VAL A 78 2.48 -3.36 1.08
C VAL A 78 3.74 -3.72 1.87
N ALA A 79 4.65 -4.49 1.27
CA ALA A 79 5.92 -4.87 1.87
C ALA A 79 6.75 -3.63 2.25
N LEU A 80 6.89 -2.69 1.33
CA LEU A 80 7.62 -1.43 1.56
C LEU A 80 6.99 -0.58 2.69
N ALA A 81 5.65 -0.54 2.79
CA ALA A 81 4.95 0.19 3.86
C ALA A 81 5.29 -0.34 5.25
N LEU A 82 5.47 -1.65 5.36
CA LEU A 82 5.67 -2.37 6.62
C LEU A 82 7.14 -2.50 7.04
N GLU A 83 8.08 -2.33 6.12
CA GLU A 83 9.51 -2.58 6.33
C GLU A 83 10.06 -1.89 7.58
N SER A 84 9.85 -0.58 7.68
CA SER A 84 10.36 0.22 8.80
C SER A 84 9.69 -0.16 10.14
N LEU A 85 8.37 -0.35 10.13
CA LEU A 85 7.60 -0.70 11.32
C LEU A 85 8.03 -2.07 11.88
N LEU A 86 8.11 -3.09 11.02
CA LEU A 86 8.53 -4.43 11.44
C LEU A 86 9.99 -4.44 11.90
N ARG A 87 10.88 -3.70 11.22
CA ARG A 87 12.28 -3.55 11.64
C ARG A 87 12.38 -2.99 13.06
N GLN A 88 11.61 -1.95 13.36
CA GLN A 88 11.62 -1.31 14.68
C GLN A 88 10.97 -2.19 15.76
N LYS A 89 9.81 -2.78 15.48
CA LYS A 89 9.06 -3.59 16.44
C LYS A 89 9.74 -4.92 16.76
N TRP A 90 10.35 -5.54 15.76
CA TRP A 90 10.98 -6.85 15.91
C TRP A 90 12.50 -6.77 16.14
N ALA A 91 13.11 -5.61 15.94
CA ALA A 91 14.56 -5.42 15.93
C ALA A 91 15.30 -6.49 15.10
N CYS A 92 14.70 -6.86 13.95
CA CYS A 92 15.27 -7.74 12.92
C CYS A 92 15.80 -6.91 11.75
N GLU A 93 16.70 -7.49 10.97
CA GLU A 93 16.93 -7.01 9.61
C GLU A 93 15.65 -7.29 8.81
N VAL A 94 15.05 -6.26 8.24
CA VAL A 94 13.82 -6.37 7.43
C VAL A 94 14.04 -5.62 6.12
N SER A 95 13.75 -6.27 4.99
CA SER A 95 13.80 -5.66 3.67
C SER A 95 12.61 -6.07 2.82
N SER A 96 12.14 -5.15 1.99
CA SER A 96 11.14 -5.39 0.95
C SER A 96 11.86 -5.79 -0.34
N VAL A 97 11.45 -6.90 -0.96
CA VAL A 97 12.00 -7.40 -2.22
C VAL A 97 10.85 -7.83 -3.12
N ALA A 98 10.73 -7.19 -4.28
CA ALA A 98 9.70 -7.57 -5.24
C ALA A 98 9.87 -9.04 -5.69
N SER A 99 8.78 -9.81 -5.73
CA SER A 99 8.85 -11.20 -6.21
C SER A 99 9.32 -11.30 -7.67
N THR A 100 9.12 -10.26 -8.45
CA THR A 100 9.59 -10.12 -9.83
C THR A 100 11.11 -9.96 -9.94
N ASP A 101 11.76 -9.44 -8.90
CA ASP A 101 13.21 -9.35 -8.79
C ASP A 101 13.80 -10.56 -8.05
N LEU A 102 13.14 -11.01 -6.99
CA LEU A 102 13.57 -12.16 -6.20
C LEU A 102 13.57 -13.47 -7.03
N LEU A 103 12.62 -13.65 -7.94
CA LEU A 103 12.50 -14.88 -8.73
C LEU A 103 13.74 -15.19 -9.58
N PRO A 104 14.25 -14.26 -10.38
CA PRO A 104 15.46 -14.51 -11.19
C PRO A 104 16.76 -14.46 -10.39
N ASN A 105 16.78 -13.78 -9.23
CA ASN A 105 18.01 -13.47 -8.49
C ASN A 105 18.01 -14.05 -7.05
N MET A 106 17.29 -15.15 -6.81
CA MET A 106 17.07 -15.70 -5.45
C MET A 106 18.36 -16.00 -4.69
N ASP A 107 19.37 -16.47 -5.38
CA ASP A 107 20.70 -16.78 -4.84
C ASP A 107 21.48 -15.53 -4.34
N GLU A 108 21.17 -14.34 -4.84
CA GLU A 108 21.75 -13.09 -4.34
C GLU A 108 21.16 -12.64 -2.99
N TYR A 109 19.97 -13.12 -2.65
CA TYR A 109 19.25 -12.73 -1.43
C TYR A 109 19.40 -13.72 -0.27
N ILE A 110 19.89 -14.94 -0.52
CA ILE A 110 20.03 -15.98 0.49
C ILE A 110 21.50 -16.23 0.82
N LEU A 111 21.89 -15.85 2.02
CA LEU A 111 23.23 -16.10 2.55
C LEU A 111 23.28 -17.42 3.32
N GLN A 112 24.34 -18.19 3.10
CA GLN A 112 24.55 -19.45 3.85
C GLN A 112 24.71 -19.19 5.35
N GLY A 113 24.12 -20.06 6.18
CA GLY A 113 24.23 -19.95 7.63
C GLY A 113 23.31 -18.91 8.30
N ARG A 114 22.53 -18.18 7.52
CA ARG A 114 21.49 -17.26 8.04
C ARG A 114 20.14 -17.93 8.13
N SER A 115 19.36 -17.56 9.16
CA SER A 115 17.94 -17.90 9.25
C SER A 115 17.09 -16.83 8.57
N TYR A 116 15.99 -17.25 7.95
CA TYR A 116 15.09 -16.37 7.22
C TYR A 116 13.65 -16.57 7.62
N LEU A 117 12.91 -15.46 7.67
CA LEU A 117 11.45 -15.42 7.65
C LEU A 117 11.00 -14.65 6.41
N TRP A 118 10.31 -15.32 5.49
CA TRP A 118 9.74 -14.71 4.30
C TRP A 118 8.26 -14.47 4.50
N ILE A 119 7.81 -13.22 4.31
CA ILE A 119 6.42 -12.83 4.43
C ILE A 119 5.94 -12.43 3.04
N SER A 120 5.10 -13.26 2.43
CA SER A 120 4.57 -13.04 1.10
C SER A 120 3.19 -12.42 1.14
N PHE A 121 3.01 -11.29 0.46
CA PHE A 121 1.75 -10.59 0.27
C PHE A 121 1.23 -10.84 -1.14
N SER A 122 -0.01 -11.33 -1.28
CA SER A 122 -0.60 -11.54 -2.59
C SER A 122 -2.13 -11.55 -2.51
N ARG A 123 -2.81 -10.57 -3.12
CA ARG A 123 -4.27 -10.52 -3.14
C ARG A 123 -4.87 -11.85 -3.65
N SER A 124 -4.46 -12.28 -4.82
CA SER A 124 -4.95 -13.51 -5.45
C SER A 124 -4.29 -14.78 -4.90
N GLY A 125 -3.02 -14.67 -4.43
CA GLY A 125 -2.17 -15.79 -4.10
C GLY A 125 -1.83 -16.72 -5.28
N ASP A 126 -2.05 -16.23 -6.52
CA ASP A 126 -1.91 -16.98 -7.76
C ASP A 126 -0.97 -16.28 -8.77
N SER A 127 -0.34 -15.16 -8.41
CA SER A 127 0.62 -14.49 -9.29
C SER A 127 1.76 -15.47 -9.65
N PRO A 128 2.08 -15.63 -10.95
CA PRO A 128 3.08 -16.62 -11.37
C PRO A 128 4.42 -16.48 -10.66
N GLU A 129 4.89 -15.24 -10.49
CA GLU A 129 6.17 -14.92 -9.84
C GLU A 129 6.13 -15.29 -8.36
N GLY A 130 5.08 -14.89 -7.65
CA GLY A 130 4.95 -15.15 -6.21
C GLY A 130 4.84 -16.65 -5.92
N VAL A 131 4.07 -17.37 -6.73
CA VAL A 131 3.97 -18.84 -6.64
C VAL A 131 5.32 -19.50 -6.90
N ALA A 132 6.04 -19.09 -7.95
CA ALA A 132 7.33 -19.68 -8.30
C ALA A 132 8.41 -19.38 -7.24
N VAL A 133 8.42 -18.18 -6.67
CA VAL A 133 9.31 -17.82 -5.56
C VAL A 133 9.07 -18.74 -4.36
N LEU A 134 7.81 -18.90 -3.95
CA LEU A 134 7.47 -19.75 -2.80
C LEU A 134 7.82 -21.23 -3.09
N GLU A 135 7.45 -21.74 -4.26
CA GLU A 135 7.72 -23.13 -4.65
C GLU A 135 9.21 -23.45 -4.66
N ARG A 136 10.04 -22.57 -5.27
CA ARG A 136 11.49 -22.72 -5.28
C ARG A 136 12.09 -22.64 -3.88
N ALA A 137 11.64 -21.70 -3.05
CA ALA A 137 12.15 -21.55 -1.69
C ALA A 137 11.84 -22.78 -0.84
N LEU A 138 10.63 -23.34 -0.94
CA LEU A 138 10.26 -24.59 -0.25
C LEU A 138 11.13 -25.79 -0.67
N GLN A 139 11.52 -25.86 -1.94
CA GLN A 139 12.34 -26.93 -2.48
C GLN A 139 13.83 -26.77 -2.16
N LEU A 140 14.37 -25.57 -2.36
CA LEU A 140 15.82 -25.33 -2.32
C LEU A 140 16.31 -24.83 -0.95
N HIS A 141 15.42 -24.21 -0.16
CA HIS A 141 15.74 -23.59 1.11
C HIS A 141 14.78 -24.02 2.24
N PRO A 142 14.73 -25.30 2.61
CA PRO A 142 13.75 -25.85 3.56
C PRO A 142 13.87 -25.27 4.98
N SER A 143 14.94 -24.56 5.29
CA SER A 143 15.13 -23.88 6.58
C SER A 143 14.42 -22.51 6.67
N VAL A 144 13.99 -21.92 5.54
CA VAL A 144 13.24 -20.67 5.51
C VAL A 144 11.85 -20.87 6.11
N SER A 145 11.44 -19.97 7.00
CA SER A 145 10.06 -19.92 7.49
C SER A 145 9.23 -19.04 6.57
N HIS A 146 8.00 -19.49 6.23
CA HIS A 146 7.13 -18.80 5.28
C HIS A 146 5.83 -18.34 5.95
N LEU A 147 5.48 -17.07 5.83
CA LEU A 147 4.17 -16.54 6.19
C LEU A 147 3.52 -15.98 4.93
N VAL A 148 2.36 -16.51 4.55
CA VAL A 148 1.63 -16.05 3.36
C VAL A 148 0.39 -15.29 3.80
N ILE A 149 0.21 -14.07 3.30
CA ILE A 149 -0.99 -13.25 3.52
C ILE A 149 -1.68 -13.09 2.17
N THR A 150 -2.92 -13.60 2.08
CA THR A 150 -3.71 -13.56 0.84
C THR A 150 -5.17 -13.24 1.12
N CYS A 151 -5.89 -12.70 0.11
CA CYS A 151 -7.34 -12.51 0.19
C CYS A 151 -8.12 -13.68 -0.44
N ASN A 152 -7.43 -14.74 -0.88
CA ASN A 152 -8.03 -15.87 -1.57
C ASN A 152 -7.76 -17.19 -0.81
N ALA A 153 -8.80 -17.76 -0.22
CA ALA A 153 -8.70 -19.04 0.50
C ALA A 153 -8.30 -20.23 -0.41
N LYS A 154 -8.51 -20.10 -1.73
CA LYS A 154 -8.19 -21.16 -2.72
C LYS A 154 -6.89 -20.87 -3.48
N ALA A 155 -6.05 -19.99 -2.95
CA ALA A 155 -4.80 -19.58 -3.57
C ALA A 155 -3.80 -20.73 -3.73
N ARG A 156 -3.08 -20.79 -4.85
CA ARG A 156 -1.97 -21.74 -5.04
C ARG A 156 -0.90 -21.60 -3.96
N MET A 157 -0.58 -20.38 -3.56
CA MET A 157 0.38 -20.16 -2.48
C MET A 157 -0.08 -20.78 -1.16
N ALA A 158 -1.39 -20.73 -0.85
CA ALA A 158 -1.95 -21.39 0.34
C ALA A 158 -1.81 -22.91 0.24
N ALA A 159 -2.17 -23.49 -0.91
CA ALA A 159 -2.05 -24.93 -1.15
C ALA A 159 -0.59 -25.43 -1.07
N LEU A 160 0.39 -24.65 -1.54
CA LEU A 160 1.82 -24.99 -1.41
C LEU A 160 2.30 -25.04 0.05
N CYS A 161 1.65 -24.37 0.95
CA CYS A 161 1.98 -24.34 2.38
C CYS A 161 1.29 -25.46 3.19
N GLU A 162 0.36 -26.21 2.60
CA GLU A 162 -0.34 -27.30 3.29
C GLU A 162 0.64 -28.39 3.77
N GLY A 163 0.58 -28.73 5.06
CA GLY A 163 1.47 -29.73 5.65
C GLY A 163 2.92 -29.27 5.88
N VAL A 164 3.28 -28.06 5.51
CA VAL A 164 4.63 -27.51 5.72
C VAL A 164 4.74 -26.93 7.14
N SER A 165 5.52 -27.56 8.00
CA SER A 165 5.66 -27.20 9.42
C SER A 165 6.24 -25.80 9.68
N ARG A 166 6.98 -25.25 8.72
CA ARG A 166 7.58 -23.91 8.74
C ARG A 166 6.79 -22.88 7.93
N ALA A 167 5.52 -23.17 7.64
CA ALA A 167 4.65 -22.26 6.91
C ALA A 167 3.42 -21.89 7.75
N CYS A 168 2.97 -20.65 7.61
CA CYS A 168 1.72 -20.15 8.16
C CYS A 168 0.99 -19.37 7.07
N VAL A 169 -0.31 -19.60 6.92
CA VAL A 169 -1.14 -18.89 5.92
C VAL A 169 -2.22 -18.10 6.64
N LEU A 170 -2.29 -16.81 6.33
CA LEU A 170 -3.32 -15.88 6.82
C LEU A 170 -4.19 -15.48 5.63
N VAL A 171 -5.44 -15.93 5.67
CA VAL A 171 -6.44 -15.57 4.65
C VAL A 171 -7.28 -14.45 5.20
N LEU A 172 -7.32 -13.32 4.49
CA LEU A 172 -8.18 -12.19 4.79
C LEU A 172 -9.62 -12.46 4.31
N ASP A 173 -10.56 -11.65 4.77
CA ASP A 173 -11.97 -11.75 4.38
C ASP A 173 -12.15 -11.57 2.86
N ASP A 174 -13.09 -12.31 2.24
CA ASP A 174 -13.32 -12.21 0.78
C ASP A 174 -13.84 -10.82 0.36
N SER A 175 -14.44 -10.05 1.27
CA SER A 175 -14.86 -8.67 1.00
C SER A 175 -13.71 -7.75 0.63
N VAL A 176 -12.47 -8.07 1.05
CA VAL A 176 -11.27 -7.30 0.70
C VAL A 176 -10.47 -7.88 -0.46
N ASN A 177 -10.99 -8.91 -1.11
CA ASN A 177 -10.42 -9.49 -2.32
C ASN A 177 -10.83 -8.66 -3.54
N ASP A 178 -10.35 -7.46 -3.66
CA ASP A 178 -10.74 -6.49 -4.70
C ASP A 178 -11.03 -7.16 -6.04
N ARG A 179 -12.23 -6.94 -6.55
CA ARG A 179 -12.70 -7.52 -7.83
C ARG A 179 -12.41 -6.62 -9.00
N SER A 180 -12.22 -5.32 -8.75
CA SER A 180 -11.70 -4.37 -9.71
C SER A 180 -10.28 -4.73 -10.15
N LEU A 181 -9.81 -4.11 -11.23
CA LEU A 181 -8.43 -4.26 -11.68
C LEU A 181 -7.45 -3.79 -10.60
N ALA A 182 -7.65 -2.59 -10.09
CA ALA A 182 -6.78 -1.96 -9.11
C ALA A 182 -7.01 -2.53 -7.70
N MET A 183 -5.95 -2.76 -6.96
CA MET A 183 -6.02 -3.11 -5.55
C MET A 183 -6.28 -1.86 -4.71
N THR A 184 -7.27 -1.91 -3.83
CA THR A 184 -7.63 -0.82 -2.91
C THR A 184 -7.83 -1.32 -1.49
N SER A 185 -8.93 -2.03 -1.21
CA SER A 185 -9.17 -2.66 0.09
C SER A 185 -8.10 -3.68 0.45
N SER A 186 -7.69 -4.52 -0.49
CA SER A 186 -6.66 -5.53 -0.25
C SER A 186 -5.34 -4.91 0.17
N PHE A 187 -4.95 -3.77 -0.42
CA PHE A 187 -3.72 -3.06 -0.05
C PHE A 187 -3.74 -2.66 1.43
N THR A 188 -4.76 -1.90 1.86
CA THR A 188 -4.82 -1.41 3.23
C THR A 188 -5.04 -2.53 4.24
N ASN A 189 -5.83 -3.55 3.92
CA ASN A 189 -6.07 -4.68 4.81
C ASN A 189 -4.84 -5.59 4.97
N MET A 190 -4.02 -5.78 3.94
CA MET A 190 -2.73 -6.46 4.10
C MET A 190 -1.76 -5.64 4.97
N ILE A 191 -1.77 -4.30 4.89
CA ILE A 191 -1.00 -3.45 5.81
C ILE A 191 -1.53 -3.57 7.25
N ILE A 192 -2.85 -3.56 7.47
CA ILE A 192 -3.44 -3.79 8.80
C ILE A 192 -3.02 -5.14 9.38
N MET A 193 -3.01 -6.21 8.56
CA MET A 193 -2.50 -7.50 9.01
C MET A 193 -1.01 -7.40 9.38
N GLY A 194 -0.20 -6.66 8.62
CA GLY A 194 1.19 -6.36 8.96
C GLY A 194 1.34 -5.57 10.26
N HIS A 195 0.47 -4.60 10.54
CA HIS A 195 0.41 -3.90 11.83
C HIS A 195 0.09 -4.88 12.97
N CYS A 196 -0.84 -5.81 12.76
CA CYS A 196 -1.16 -6.86 13.72
C CYS A 196 0.06 -7.75 13.99
N LEU A 197 0.80 -8.16 12.96
CA LEU A 197 2.04 -8.93 13.11
C LEU A 197 3.10 -8.14 13.89
N ALA A 198 3.28 -6.85 13.59
CA ALA A 198 4.21 -5.98 14.32
C ALA A 198 3.90 -5.91 15.83
N ASN A 199 2.63 -6.08 16.20
CA ASN A 199 2.14 -6.00 17.58
C ASN A 199 1.63 -7.36 18.09
N ALA A 200 2.11 -8.49 17.56
CA ALA A 200 1.62 -9.82 17.88
C ALA A 200 1.70 -10.17 19.38
N TRP A 201 2.62 -9.55 20.11
CA TRP A 201 2.81 -9.73 21.57
C TRP A 201 2.30 -8.56 22.41
N SER A 202 1.80 -7.47 21.77
CA SER A 202 1.28 -6.25 22.44
C SER A 202 -0.08 -5.82 21.87
N VAL A 203 -0.96 -6.78 21.62
CA VAL A 203 -2.28 -6.56 20.99
C VAL A 203 -3.14 -5.56 21.76
N ALA A 204 -3.05 -5.57 23.11
CA ALA A 204 -3.78 -4.63 23.95
C ALA A 204 -3.40 -3.16 23.69
N GLU A 205 -2.14 -2.90 23.32
CA GLU A 205 -1.64 -1.56 22.97
C GLU A 205 -2.08 -1.17 21.55
N TYR A 206 -2.12 -2.12 20.62
CA TYR A 206 -2.51 -1.86 19.24
C TYR A 206 -4.01 -1.63 19.05
N LYS A 207 -4.85 -2.29 19.83
CA LYS A 207 -6.32 -2.20 19.70
C LYS A 207 -6.88 -0.76 19.81
N PRO A 208 -6.43 0.09 20.73
CA PRO A 208 -6.80 1.51 20.75
C PRO A 208 -6.32 2.28 19.52
N LEU A 209 -5.11 2.02 19.06
CA LEU A 209 -4.54 2.64 17.88
C LEU A 209 -5.34 2.30 16.62
N LEU A 210 -5.71 1.03 16.44
CA LEU A 210 -6.57 0.61 15.32
C LEU A 210 -7.90 1.38 15.31
N ARG A 211 -8.53 1.57 16.48
CA ARG A 211 -9.78 2.35 16.58
C ARG A 211 -9.57 3.81 16.13
N GLN A 212 -8.44 4.40 16.47
CA GLN A 212 -8.08 5.75 16.00
C GLN A 212 -7.89 5.78 14.47
N LEU A 213 -7.23 4.77 13.89
CA LEU A 213 -7.06 4.64 12.44
C LEU A 213 -8.41 4.50 11.73
N ILE A 214 -9.31 3.66 12.23
CA ILE A 214 -10.66 3.48 11.68
C ILE A 214 -11.43 4.81 11.71
N HIS A 215 -11.42 5.51 12.84
CA HIS A 215 -12.09 6.80 12.97
C HIS A 215 -11.51 7.84 12.02
N ALA A 216 -10.19 7.97 11.98
CA ALA A 216 -9.50 8.91 11.10
C ALA A 216 -9.75 8.60 9.62
N GLY A 217 -9.79 7.32 9.23
CA GLY A 217 -10.11 6.89 7.87
C GLY A 217 -11.53 7.25 7.46
N SER A 218 -12.50 7.04 8.37
CA SER A 218 -13.91 7.40 8.14
C SER A 218 -14.11 8.91 8.00
N ASP A 219 -13.38 9.73 8.78
CA ASP A 219 -13.40 11.18 8.67
C ASP A 219 -12.66 11.69 7.41
N LEU A 220 -11.55 11.05 7.05
CA LEU A 220 -10.72 11.44 5.90
C LEU A 220 -11.43 11.19 4.56
N LEU A 221 -12.12 10.05 4.41
CA LEU A 221 -12.73 9.62 3.15
C LEU A 221 -13.53 10.72 2.44
N PRO A 222 -14.54 11.37 3.05
CA PRO A 222 -15.35 12.39 2.35
C PRO A 222 -14.54 13.66 2.02
N ARG A 223 -13.52 13.99 2.81
CA ARG A 223 -12.66 15.16 2.56
C ARG A 223 -11.67 14.90 1.44
N ALA A 224 -11.04 13.73 1.45
CA ALA A 224 -10.14 13.29 0.38
C ALA A 224 -10.88 13.12 -0.94
N GLU A 225 -12.13 12.62 -0.89
CA GLU A 225 -12.99 12.49 -2.05
C GLU A 225 -13.25 13.83 -2.73
N LYS A 226 -13.73 14.83 -1.96
CA LYS A 226 -13.99 16.17 -2.50
C LYS A 226 -12.74 16.80 -3.11
N LEU A 227 -11.58 16.60 -2.48
CA LEU A 227 -10.29 17.07 -3.00
C LEU A 227 -9.94 16.35 -4.30
N ALA A 228 -10.04 15.01 -4.34
CA ALA A 228 -9.71 14.21 -5.52
C ALA A 228 -10.60 14.56 -6.73
N GLU A 229 -11.91 14.74 -6.52
CA GLU A 229 -12.85 15.18 -7.56
C GLU A 229 -12.44 16.56 -8.12
N THR A 230 -12.13 17.51 -7.22
CA THR A 230 -11.68 18.86 -7.61
C THR A 230 -10.38 18.81 -8.41
N LEU A 231 -9.39 18.06 -7.96
CA LEU A 231 -8.10 17.94 -8.64
C LEU A 231 -8.23 17.24 -10.00
N ALA A 232 -9.00 16.18 -10.08
CA ALA A 232 -9.23 15.45 -11.33
C ALA A 232 -9.93 16.33 -12.39
N SER A 233 -10.85 17.22 -11.99
CA SER A 233 -11.55 18.15 -12.89
C SER A 233 -10.62 19.19 -13.54
N ARG A 234 -9.42 19.43 -12.97
CA ARG A 234 -8.44 20.38 -13.51
C ARG A 234 -7.62 19.84 -14.69
N GLY A 235 -7.64 18.51 -14.91
CA GLY A 235 -7.09 17.89 -16.10
C GLY A 235 -5.57 17.91 -16.20
N PHE A 236 -4.85 17.71 -15.09
CA PHE A 236 -3.39 17.61 -15.09
C PHE A 236 -2.90 16.45 -15.98
N ALA A 237 -1.93 16.71 -16.83
CA ALA A 237 -1.34 15.70 -17.72
C ALA A 237 -0.47 14.70 -16.95
N ARG A 238 0.08 15.13 -15.82
CA ARG A 238 0.95 14.31 -14.97
C ARG A 238 0.76 14.60 -13.50
N ILE A 239 1.04 13.58 -12.67
CA ILE A 239 1.02 13.72 -11.21
C ILE A 239 2.33 13.19 -10.63
N CYS A 240 2.99 13.99 -9.80
CA CYS A 240 4.17 13.62 -9.04
C CYS A 240 3.78 13.41 -7.58
N PHE A 241 4.06 12.22 -7.05
CA PHE A 241 3.81 11.88 -5.65
C PHE A 241 5.13 11.84 -4.88
N LEU A 242 5.18 12.49 -3.72
CA LEU A 242 6.35 12.52 -2.85
C LEU A 242 6.04 11.89 -1.50
N GLY A 243 6.97 11.09 -0.99
CA GLY A 243 6.89 10.51 0.35
C GLY A 243 8.25 10.01 0.82
N GLY A 244 8.45 9.85 2.12
CA GLY A 244 9.70 9.35 2.69
C GLY A 244 9.44 8.28 3.75
N GLY A 245 10.39 7.36 3.97
CA GLY A 245 10.20 6.24 4.90
C GLY A 245 8.99 5.38 4.50
N SER A 246 8.12 5.05 5.45
CA SER A 246 6.88 4.29 5.17
C SER A 246 5.95 5.01 4.18
N LEU A 247 5.97 6.35 4.12
CA LEU A 247 5.16 7.13 3.18
C LEU A 247 5.68 7.09 1.74
N ALA A 248 6.90 6.60 1.49
CA ALA A 248 7.38 6.33 0.14
C ALA A 248 6.55 5.24 -0.54
N SER A 249 6.05 4.27 0.20
CA SER A 249 5.12 3.25 -0.30
C SER A 249 3.81 3.86 -0.77
N VAL A 250 3.29 4.85 -0.02
CA VAL A 250 2.07 5.59 -0.37
C VAL A 250 2.25 6.37 -1.66
N ALA A 251 3.40 7.05 -1.83
CA ALA A 251 3.72 7.78 -3.04
C ALA A 251 3.76 6.84 -4.26
N LYS A 252 4.43 5.68 -4.14
CA LYS A 252 4.49 4.66 -5.19
C LYS A 252 3.13 4.07 -5.51
N GLU A 253 2.36 3.69 -4.48
CA GLU A 253 1.04 3.09 -4.66
C GLU A 253 0.05 4.10 -5.27
N SER A 254 0.05 5.36 -4.83
CA SER A 254 -0.79 6.41 -5.40
C SER A 254 -0.45 6.65 -6.88
N ALA A 255 0.83 6.67 -7.23
CA ALA A 255 1.29 6.77 -8.61
C ALA A 255 0.79 5.60 -9.46
N LEU A 256 0.89 4.36 -8.93
CA LEU A 256 0.40 3.16 -9.60
C LEU A 256 -1.13 3.20 -9.78
N LYS A 257 -1.88 3.61 -8.75
CA LYS A 257 -3.36 3.67 -8.83
C LYS A 257 -3.83 4.64 -9.93
N VAL A 258 -3.26 5.83 -10.00
CA VAL A 258 -3.61 6.78 -11.07
C VAL A 258 -3.19 6.21 -12.44
N LEU A 259 -1.99 5.64 -12.56
CA LEU A 259 -1.51 5.06 -13.81
C LEU A 259 -2.43 3.94 -14.32
N GLU A 260 -2.78 2.99 -13.46
CA GLU A 260 -3.65 1.85 -13.78
C GLU A 260 -5.05 2.31 -14.17
N MET A 261 -5.71 3.09 -13.29
CA MET A 261 -7.11 3.48 -13.47
C MET A 261 -7.32 4.45 -14.63
N THR A 262 -6.26 5.15 -15.06
CA THR A 262 -6.31 6.01 -16.26
C THR A 262 -5.77 5.32 -17.53
N ALA A 263 -5.42 4.03 -17.45
CA ALA A 263 -4.76 3.31 -18.56
C ALA A 263 -3.55 4.10 -19.13
N GLY A 264 -2.80 4.75 -18.24
CA GLY A 264 -1.62 5.54 -18.57
C GLY A 264 -1.90 6.88 -19.27
N ARG A 265 -3.14 7.36 -19.33
CA ARG A 265 -3.45 8.68 -19.89
C ARG A 265 -2.90 9.81 -19.03
N VAL A 266 -2.97 9.69 -17.72
CA VAL A 266 -2.26 10.56 -16.76
C VAL A 266 -0.91 9.89 -16.46
N LYS A 267 0.19 10.61 -16.74
CA LYS A 267 1.54 10.12 -16.43
C LYS A 267 1.84 10.34 -14.96
N THR A 268 2.42 9.36 -14.32
CA THR A 268 2.73 9.45 -12.89
C THR A 268 4.19 9.16 -12.62
N MET A 269 4.70 9.79 -11.57
CA MET A 269 6.00 9.48 -10.98
C MET A 269 5.90 9.53 -9.46
N SER A 270 6.79 8.83 -8.79
CA SER A 270 6.93 8.90 -7.34
C SER A 270 8.39 9.06 -6.98
N GLU A 271 8.68 9.87 -5.96
CA GLU A 271 10.04 10.12 -5.49
C GLU A 271 10.06 10.39 -3.98
N THR A 272 11.23 10.29 -3.40
CA THR A 272 11.45 10.76 -2.04
C THR A 272 11.55 12.28 -2.02
N ILE A 273 11.25 12.89 -0.87
CA ILE A 273 11.27 14.36 -0.73
C ILE A 273 12.63 14.94 -1.10
N LEU A 274 13.72 14.34 -0.63
CA LEU A 274 15.06 14.81 -0.97
C LEU A 274 15.52 14.34 -2.36
N GLY A 275 15.11 13.13 -2.79
CA GLY A 275 15.48 12.55 -4.06
C GLY A 275 15.02 13.37 -5.27
N LEU A 276 13.87 14.06 -5.15
CA LEU A 276 13.36 14.92 -6.23
C LEU A 276 14.40 15.94 -6.75
N ARG A 277 15.27 16.45 -5.88
CA ARG A 277 16.33 17.41 -6.24
C ARG A 277 17.45 16.81 -7.10
N HIS A 278 17.58 15.48 -7.11
CA HIS A 278 18.69 14.78 -7.77
C HIS A 278 18.38 14.37 -9.22
N GLY A 279 17.62 15.21 -9.93
CA GLY A 279 17.29 15.01 -11.35
C GLY A 279 15.79 14.94 -11.64
N PRO A 280 14.97 14.17 -10.90
CA PRO A 280 13.53 14.01 -11.20
C PRO A 280 12.72 15.32 -11.26
N MET A 281 13.16 16.39 -10.58
CA MET A 281 12.54 17.72 -10.66
C MET A 281 12.47 18.26 -12.10
N ALA A 282 13.36 17.81 -13.00
CA ALA A 282 13.35 18.19 -14.42
C ALA A 282 12.09 17.74 -15.16
N ALA A 283 11.34 16.76 -14.62
CA ALA A 283 10.08 16.28 -15.20
C ALA A 283 8.87 17.13 -14.80
N LEU A 284 9.03 18.09 -13.90
CA LEU A 284 7.94 18.95 -13.41
C LEU A 284 7.71 20.13 -14.36
N ASP A 285 6.45 20.47 -14.57
CA ASP A 285 6.00 21.65 -15.33
C ASP A 285 4.61 22.09 -14.86
N ARG A 286 4.05 23.12 -15.52
CA ARG A 286 2.74 23.69 -15.19
C ARG A 286 1.55 22.76 -15.42
N GLU A 287 1.74 21.64 -16.10
CA GLU A 287 0.72 20.59 -16.26
C GLU A 287 0.86 19.49 -15.20
N THR A 288 1.75 19.67 -14.23
CA THR A 288 2.02 18.71 -13.16
C THR A 288 1.26 19.09 -11.88
N LEU A 289 0.50 18.14 -11.33
CA LEU A 289 0.04 18.15 -9.94
C LEU A 289 1.10 17.50 -9.07
N LEU A 290 1.55 18.20 -8.03
CA LEU A 290 2.48 17.63 -7.04
C LEU A 290 1.72 17.32 -5.75
N ILE A 291 1.85 16.10 -5.25
CA ILE A 291 1.27 15.66 -3.97
C ILE A 291 2.39 15.19 -3.06
N CYS A 292 2.51 15.79 -1.89
CA CYS A 292 3.53 15.48 -0.90
C CYS A 292 2.89 14.88 0.36
N PHE A 293 3.19 13.62 0.66
CA PHE A 293 2.83 12.95 1.91
C PHE A 293 3.88 13.31 2.97
N VAL A 294 3.48 14.16 3.91
CA VAL A 294 4.38 14.76 4.89
C VAL A 294 4.44 13.92 6.16
N SER A 295 5.65 13.62 6.61
CA SER A 295 5.92 12.91 7.87
C SER A 295 5.41 13.66 9.08
N GLY A 296 5.03 12.92 10.15
CA GLY A 296 4.76 13.48 11.48
C GLY A 296 6.01 13.81 12.30
N ASP A 297 7.18 13.35 11.89
CA ASP A 297 8.45 13.62 12.57
C ASP A 297 8.90 15.07 12.34
N THR A 298 9.17 15.81 13.41
CA THR A 298 9.50 17.24 13.39
C THR A 298 10.75 17.58 12.57
N ARG A 299 11.73 16.68 12.47
CA ARG A 299 12.93 16.88 11.63
C ARG A 299 12.63 16.61 10.15
N ARG A 300 11.90 15.54 9.87
CA ARG A 300 11.52 15.17 8.49
C ARG A 300 10.60 16.21 7.87
N VAL A 301 9.71 16.81 8.65
CA VAL A 301 8.84 17.92 8.25
C VAL A 301 9.63 19.10 7.68
N GLN A 302 10.79 19.46 8.27
CA GLN A 302 11.58 20.59 7.80
C GLN A 302 12.09 20.38 6.36
N TYR A 303 12.50 19.15 6.01
CA TYR A 303 12.90 18.83 4.64
C TYR A 303 11.75 18.97 3.64
N ALA A 304 10.53 18.61 4.05
CA ALA A 304 9.35 18.79 3.22
C ALA A 304 9.05 20.28 3.02
N ARG A 305 9.07 21.08 4.09
CA ARG A 305 8.87 22.54 4.03
C ARG A 305 9.85 23.22 3.09
N ASP A 306 11.14 22.91 3.22
CA ASP A 306 12.19 23.50 2.37
C ASP A 306 11.98 23.16 0.90
N LEU A 307 11.63 21.89 0.59
CA LEU A 307 11.35 21.49 -0.79
C LEU A 307 10.11 22.18 -1.35
N LEU A 308 9.02 22.24 -0.59
CA LEU A 308 7.77 22.82 -1.06
C LEU A 308 7.90 24.34 -1.28
N ARG A 309 8.66 25.06 -0.43
CA ARG A 309 9.02 26.47 -0.67
C ARG A 309 9.81 26.62 -1.96
N GLU A 310 10.86 25.82 -2.16
CA GLU A 310 11.67 25.84 -3.39
C GLU A 310 10.80 25.62 -4.64
N ILE A 311 9.86 24.68 -4.61
CA ILE A 311 8.94 24.41 -5.71
C ILE A 311 8.03 25.61 -5.96
N GLY A 312 7.50 26.24 -4.90
CA GLY A 312 6.68 27.44 -4.98
C GLY A 312 7.45 28.63 -5.55
N GLU A 313 8.69 28.87 -5.10
CA GLU A 313 9.57 29.93 -5.60
C GLU A 313 9.91 29.73 -7.10
N LYS A 314 10.25 28.51 -7.49
CA LYS A 314 10.57 28.15 -8.87
C LYS A 314 9.34 28.08 -9.78
N ARG A 315 8.16 27.96 -9.21
CA ARG A 315 6.88 27.83 -9.93
C ARG A 315 6.89 26.74 -10.97
N VAL A 316 7.45 25.57 -10.65
CA VAL A 316 7.67 24.43 -11.57
C VAL A 316 6.52 23.44 -11.63
N VAL A 317 5.42 23.66 -10.88
CA VAL A 317 4.21 22.83 -10.93
C VAL A 317 2.96 23.68 -11.18
N GLY A 318 1.89 23.06 -11.63
CA GLY A 318 0.58 23.70 -11.80
C GLY A 318 -0.13 23.88 -10.46
N GLU A 319 -0.02 22.87 -9.59
CA GLU A 319 -0.61 22.87 -8.27
C GLU A 319 0.20 21.97 -7.32
N CYS A 320 0.26 22.37 -6.06
CA CYS A 320 0.93 21.65 -4.99
C CYS A 320 -0.04 21.34 -3.85
N VAL A 321 -0.09 20.07 -3.45
CA VAL A 321 -0.92 19.58 -2.34
C VAL A 321 -0.03 18.91 -1.31
N ALA A 322 -0.18 19.28 -0.04
CA ALA A 322 0.41 18.53 1.07
C ALA A 322 -0.67 17.71 1.80
N VAL A 323 -0.30 16.51 2.25
CA VAL A 323 -1.12 15.60 3.06
C VAL A 323 -0.35 15.30 4.34
N GLY A 324 -0.91 15.57 5.50
CA GLY A 324 -0.18 15.40 6.76
C GLY A 324 -1.05 15.58 8.00
N PHE A 325 -0.44 15.66 9.19
CA PHE A 325 -1.17 15.82 10.45
C PHE A 325 -1.93 17.13 10.57
N GLY A 326 -3.12 17.05 11.16
CA GLY A 326 -4.01 18.19 11.39
C GLY A 326 -3.67 19.05 12.62
N SER A 327 -2.40 19.29 12.94
CA SER A 327 -2.00 20.19 14.02
C SER A 327 -1.54 21.54 13.46
N ALA A 328 -1.64 22.59 14.28
CA ALA A 328 -1.21 23.94 13.88
C ALA A 328 0.30 24.02 13.53
N GLU A 329 1.12 23.18 14.16
CA GLU A 329 2.56 23.09 13.89
C GLU A 329 2.87 22.41 12.54
N MET A 330 1.92 21.61 12.04
CA MET A 330 2.01 20.85 10.81
C MET A 330 1.20 21.46 9.65
N ASP A 331 0.72 22.69 9.82
CA ASP A 331 0.03 23.41 8.74
C ASP A 331 1.00 23.77 7.61
N PHE A 332 0.65 23.37 6.41
CA PHE A 332 1.40 23.60 5.16
C PHE A 332 0.71 24.59 4.22
N SER A 333 -0.32 25.31 4.68
CA SER A 333 -1.08 26.27 3.87
C SER A 333 -0.25 27.42 3.30
N ARG A 334 0.98 27.62 3.81
CA ARG A 334 1.93 28.63 3.31
C ARG A 334 2.90 28.10 2.27
N GLU A 335 3.16 26.79 2.28
CA GLU A 335 4.14 26.12 1.43
C GLU A 335 3.51 25.44 0.21
N CYS A 336 2.18 25.23 0.22
CA CYS A 336 1.46 24.59 -0.88
C CYS A 336 0.10 25.27 -1.14
N ASP A 337 -0.49 24.98 -2.31
CA ASP A 337 -1.77 25.56 -2.71
C ASP A 337 -2.94 24.98 -1.90
N LEU A 338 -2.86 23.68 -1.56
CA LEU A 338 -3.88 22.98 -0.80
C LEU A 338 -3.24 22.07 0.27
N TYR A 339 -3.90 21.98 1.42
CA TYR A 339 -3.50 21.11 2.53
C TYR A 339 -4.65 20.20 2.94
N LEU A 340 -4.39 18.89 2.95
CA LEU A 340 -5.32 17.88 3.46
C LEU A 340 -4.83 17.37 4.83
N PRO A 341 -5.37 17.89 5.94
CA PRO A 341 -5.00 17.45 7.27
C PRO A 341 -5.64 16.09 7.59
N ILE A 342 -4.87 15.18 8.18
CA ILE A 342 -5.37 13.92 8.76
C ILE A 342 -5.44 14.09 10.27
N GLN A 343 -6.62 13.89 10.86
CA GLN A 343 -6.88 14.11 12.28
C GLN A 343 -6.48 12.89 13.12
N ILE A 344 -5.17 12.65 13.21
CA ILE A 344 -4.60 11.57 14.01
C ILE A 344 -3.15 11.93 14.39
N ASP A 345 -2.72 11.48 15.57
CA ASP A 345 -1.32 11.58 16.01
C ASP A 345 -0.79 10.16 16.23
N VAL A 346 -0.08 9.65 15.22
CA VAL A 346 0.48 8.29 15.22
C VAL A 346 1.82 8.28 14.47
N ASP A 347 2.64 7.27 14.74
CA ASP A 347 3.88 7.04 14.00
C ASP A 347 3.61 6.84 12.51
N ASP A 348 4.51 7.36 11.65
CA ASP A 348 4.41 7.24 10.18
C ASP A 348 4.26 5.79 9.71
N GLY A 349 4.76 4.81 10.47
CA GLY A 349 4.63 3.39 10.14
C GLY A 349 3.18 2.87 10.12
N TYR A 350 2.26 3.57 10.79
CA TYR A 350 0.84 3.22 10.81
C TYR A 350 -0.01 4.02 9.81
N ARG A 351 0.53 5.08 9.22
CA ARG A 351 -0.20 6.01 8.35
C ARG A 351 -0.50 5.54 6.93
N PRO A 352 0.26 4.62 6.32
CA PRO A 352 0.05 4.28 4.91
C PRO A 352 -1.40 3.92 4.54
N VAL A 353 -2.16 3.32 5.45
CA VAL A 353 -3.58 2.98 5.24
C VAL A 353 -4.49 4.20 5.11
N LEU A 354 -4.10 5.33 5.70
CA LEU A 354 -4.84 6.60 5.63
C LEU A 354 -4.41 7.42 4.43
N ASP A 355 -3.12 7.66 4.30
CA ASP A 355 -2.56 8.57 3.29
C ASP A 355 -2.84 8.09 1.86
N VAL A 356 -2.90 6.76 1.63
CA VAL A 356 -3.18 6.19 0.30
C VAL A 356 -4.60 6.48 -0.21
N ILE A 357 -5.54 6.79 0.67
CA ILE A 357 -6.95 7.05 0.32
C ILE A 357 -7.05 8.14 -0.75
N LEU A 358 -6.27 9.21 -0.63
CA LEU A 358 -6.26 10.28 -1.64
C LEU A 358 -5.78 9.75 -3.01
N GLY A 359 -4.74 8.93 -3.05
CA GLY A 359 -4.22 8.35 -4.29
C GLY A 359 -5.22 7.42 -5.00
N GLN A 360 -5.93 6.59 -4.22
CA GLN A 360 -6.97 5.72 -4.74
C GLN A 360 -8.16 6.52 -5.32
N LEU A 361 -8.61 7.54 -4.60
CA LEU A 361 -9.68 8.42 -5.05
C LEU A 361 -9.28 9.24 -6.28
N LEU A 362 -8.04 9.74 -6.33
CA LEU A 362 -7.52 10.39 -7.54
C LEU A 362 -7.53 9.44 -8.74
N GLY A 363 -7.13 8.19 -8.57
CA GLY A 363 -7.20 7.18 -9.61
C GLY A 363 -8.64 7.03 -10.14
N LEU A 364 -9.62 6.90 -9.25
CA LEU A 364 -11.04 6.79 -9.58
C LEU A 364 -11.53 8.03 -10.35
N TYR A 365 -11.33 9.24 -9.80
CA TYR A 365 -11.87 10.45 -10.39
C TYR A 365 -11.16 10.86 -11.68
N CYS A 366 -9.84 10.65 -11.79
CA CYS A 366 -9.10 10.82 -13.05
C CYS A 366 -9.59 9.84 -14.12
N SER A 367 -9.86 8.59 -13.76
CA SER A 367 -10.46 7.60 -14.68
C SER A 367 -11.78 8.11 -15.25
N LEU A 368 -12.69 8.59 -14.38
CA LEU A 368 -13.97 9.14 -14.79
C LEU A 368 -13.83 10.41 -15.66
N ALA A 369 -12.93 11.33 -15.30
CA ALA A 369 -12.64 12.53 -16.07
C ALA A 369 -12.16 12.21 -17.50
N HIS A 370 -11.44 11.11 -17.65
CA HIS A 370 -11.01 10.59 -18.95
C HIS A 370 -12.03 9.67 -19.63
N GLN A 371 -13.26 9.57 -19.10
CA GLN A 371 -14.34 8.72 -19.64
C GLN A 371 -13.94 7.23 -19.74
N LEU A 372 -13.11 6.78 -18.79
CA LEU A 372 -12.73 5.38 -18.65
C LEU A 372 -13.64 4.67 -17.64
N LYS A 373 -13.51 3.35 -17.57
CA LYS A 373 -14.20 2.48 -16.62
C LYS A 373 -13.23 2.09 -15.51
N PRO A 374 -13.33 2.65 -14.29
CA PRO A 374 -12.35 2.37 -13.21
C PRO A 374 -12.15 0.89 -12.89
N ASP A 375 -13.20 0.06 -12.94
CA ASP A 375 -13.10 -1.37 -12.68
C ASP A 375 -12.27 -2.14 -13.72
N SER A 376 -12.22 -1.63 -14.98
CA SER A 376 -11.50 -2.21 -16.11
C SER A 376 -11.06 -1.14 -17.11
N PRO A 377 -10.11 -0.29 -16.75
CA PRO A 377 -9.74 0.90 -17.52
C PRO A 377 -9.01 0.56 -18.84
N SER A 378 -8.37 -0.61 -18.93
CA SER A 378 -7.65 -1.06 -20.11
C SER A 378 -8.59 -1.75 -21.10
N ALA A 379 -9.19 -0.98 -22.03
CA ALA A 379 -10.11 -1.52 -23.04
C ALA A 379 -9.44 -2.55 -23.97
N GLU A 380 -8.15 -2.41 -24.22
CA GLU A 380 -7.35 -3.30 -25.08
C GLU A 380 -6.76 -4.50 -24.32
N GLY A 381 -7.01 -4.62 -23.02
CA GLY A 381 -6.51 -5.75 -22.22
C GLY A 381 -4.99 -5.80 -22.08
N VAL A 382 -4.32 -4.65 -22.07
CA VAL A 382 -2.87 -4.55 -21.87
C VAL A 382 -2.47 -5.00 -20.46
N ILE A 383 -3.34 -4.73 -19.47
CA ILE A 383 -3.17 -5.18 -18.10
C ILE A 383 -4.40 -5.93 -17.61
N HIS A 384 -4.19 -6.92 -16.75
CA HIS A 384 -5.23 -7.77 -16.19
C HIS A 384 -5.18 -7.76 -14.66
N ARG A 385 -6.31 -8.06 -14.02
CA ARG A 385 -6.42 -8.15 -12.54
C ARG A 385 -5.40 -9.12 -11.92
N VAL A 386 -5.08 -10.21 -12.62
CA VAL A 386 -4.01 -11.15 -12.27
C VAL A 386 -3.12 -11.28 -13.49
N VAL A 387 -1.81 -11.21 -13.31
CA VAL A 387 -0.83 -11.39 -14.39
C VAL A 387 -1.05 -12.74 -15.09
N GLN A 388 -1.05 -12.73 -16.41
CA GLN A 388 -1.20 -13.94 -17.21
C GLN A 388 0.04 -14.84 -17.04
N LYS A 389 -0.17 -16.15 -17.18
CA LYS A 389 0.93 -17.12 -17.10
C LYS A 389 1.96 -16.84 -18.18
N PHE A 390 3.20 -16.83 -17.80
CA PHE A 390 4.35 -16.79 -18.67
C PHE A 390 5.32 -17.91 -18.31
N ARG A 391 6.35 -18.12 -19.13
CA ARG A 391 7.33 -19.19 -18.89
C ARG A 391 8.27 -18.80 -17.74
N ILE A 392 8.35 -19.64 -16.72
CA ILE A 392 9.33 -19.56 -15.62
C ILE A 392 10.55 -20.39 -16.04
N TYR A 393 11.75 -19.83 -15.94
CA TYR A 393 13.03 -20.46 -16.34
C TYR A 393 13.81 -20.94 -15.12
#